data_849eb2c148d02f38bedbc76fc3ce461a
#
_entry.id   849eb2c148d02f38bedbc76fc3ce461a
#
_cell.length_a   1.000
_cell.length_b   1.000
_cell.length_c   1.000
_cell.angle_alpha   90.00
_cell.angle_beta   90.00
_cell.angle_gamma   90.00
#
_symmetry.space_group_name_H-M   'P 1'
#
loop_
_entity.id
_entity.type
_entity.pdbx_description
1 polymer ?
#
loop_
_entity_poly.entity_id
_entity_poly.type
_entity_poly.pdbx_seq_one_letter_code
_entity_poly.pdbx_strand_id
1 'polypeptide(L)'
;YRNSESEEAQAFIAGGLDNVRWDLLSDGAKGPKVWATLARKMGPQALRMNLNTLLRHGVFGQQASTSTLGAVLQAVGLGRTESGNTMIDYVATRIADESEIRRSKQFPYQYFAAYLNADDNVPQKIKTALHKAAEIACGNVPELPGPVVIGLDTSGSMSSAVTGNRGRGATSKMRCIDVAALFAAAILRRNPDSVVIPFDTSAYDAKMDPNDSILSIAERLAKYGGGGTDCSLPL
;
A
#
# COMPACT_ATOMS: atom_id res chain seq x y z
N TYR A 1 -33.46 6.41 -0.72
CA TYR A 1 -32.58 5.34 -0.16
C TYR A 1 -33.20 3.94 -0.14
N ARG A 2 -34.52 3.75 -0.33
CA ARG A 2 -35.15 2.43 -0.28
C ARG A 2 -34.97 1.55 -1.53
N ASN A 3 -34.41 2.09 -2.61
CA ASN A 3 -34.23 1.37 -3.89
C ASN A 3 -32.85 1.61 -4.51
N SER A 4 -31.77 1.55 -3.67
CA SER A 4 -30.39 1.72 -4.15
C SER A 4 -29.93 0.62 -5.11
N GLU A 5 -30.72 -0.42 -5.31
CA GLU A 5 -30.44 -1.57 -6.19
C GLU A 5 -31.00 -1.38 -7.60
N SER A 6 -31.88 -0.39 -7.84
CA SER A 6 -32.44 -0.16 -9.18
C SER A 6 -31.35 0.31 -10.16
N GLU A 7 -31.48 -0.08 -11.43
CA GLU A 7 -30.57 0.37 -12.50
C GLU A 7 -30.55 1.89 -12.62
N GLU A 8 -31.68 2.56 -12.40
CA GLU A 8 -31.79 4.03 -12.41
C GLU A 8 -31.01 4.68 -11.28
N ALA A 9 -31.07 4.13 -10.05
CA ALA A 9 -30.30 4.63 -8.93
C ALA A 9 -28.80 4.45 -9.16
N GLN A 10 -28.38 3.31 -9.73
CA GLN A 10 -26.99 3.06 -10.07
C GLN A 10 -26.51 3.96 -11.23
N ALA A 11 -27.36 4.21 -12.23
CA ALA A 11 -27.06 5.15 -13.30
C ALA A 11 -26.91 6.60 -12.77
N PHE A 12 -27.75 7.02 -11.82
CA PHE A 12 -27.64 8.30 -11.16
C PHE A 12 -26.33 8.43 -10.36
N ILE A 13 -25.96 7.40 -9.60
CA ILE A 13 -24.68 7.37 -8.86
C ILE A 13 -23.50 7.41 -9.83
N ALA A 14 -23.57 6.67 -10.94
CA ALA A 14 -22.52 6.63 -11.97
C ALA A 14 -22.43 7.98 -12.73
N GLY A 15 -23.57 8.57 -13.09
CA GLY A 15 -23.63 9.88 -13.73
C GLY A 15 -23.10 11.00 -12.85
N GLY A 16 -23.19 10.84 -11.54
CA GLY A 16 -22.67 11.64 -10.45
C GLY A 16 -22.79 13.14 -10.68
N LEU A 17 -23.25 13.89 -9.72
CA LEU A 17 -23.09 15.34 -9.75
C LEU A 17 -21.59 15.64 -9.74
N ASP A 18 -21.09 16.43 -10.67
CA ASP A 18 -19.64 16.71 -10.83
C ASP A 18 -18.99 17.23 -9.55
N ASN A 19 -19.75 17.84 -8.67
CA ASN A 19 -19.31 18.42 -7.41
C ASN A 19 -19.56 17.52 -6.18
N VAL A 20 -20.09 16.31 -6.34
CA VAL A 20 -20.33 15.39 -5.21
C VAL A 20 -19.09 14.55 -4.96
N ARG A 21 -18.64 14.55 -3.72
CA ARG A 21 -17.52 13.69 -3.31
C ARG A 21 -17.89 12.21 -3.45
N TRP A 22 -16.94 11.40 -3.88
CA TRP A 22 -17.13 9.96 -4.15
C TRP A 22 -17.56 9.18 -2.91
N ASP A 23 -17.09 9.57 -1.72
CA ASP A 23 -17.39 8.91 -0.45
C ASP A 23 -18.87 9.04 -0.03
N LEU A 24 -19.53 10.14 -0.40
CA LEU A 24 -20.96 10.31 -0.18
C LEU A 24 -21.81 9.40 -1.07
N LEU A 25 -21.26 8.91 -2.16
CA LEU A 25 -21.93 8.05 -3.13
C LEU A 25 -21.62 6.56 -2.89
N SER A 26 -20.59 6.26 -2.13
CA SER A 26 -20.05 4.89 -1.97
C SER A 26 -21.02 3.94 -1.31
N ASP A 27 -21.82 4.39 -0.33
CA ASP A 27 -22.72 3.54 0.43
C ASP A 27 -23.86 2.94 -0.41
N GLY A 28 -24.28 3.65 -1.47
CA GLY A 28 -25.31 3.19 -2.40
C GLY A 28 -24.75 2.53 -3.67
N ALA A 29 -23.44 2.60 -3.89
CA ALA A 29 -22.81 2.15 -5.14
C ALA A 29 -22.70 0.63 -5.21
N LYS A 30 -23.18 0.04 -6.32
CA LYS A 30 -23.09 -1.41 -6.59
C LYS A 30 -22.57 -1.68 -7.99
N GLY A 31 -21.83 -2.78 -8.10
CA GLY A 31 -21.36 -3.29 -9.37
C GLY A 31 -20.14 -2.58 -9.96
N PRO A 32 -19.47 -3.21 -10.94
CA PRO A 32 -18.18 -2.79 -11.44
C PRO A 32 -18.21 -1.44 -12.17
N LYS A 33 -19.26 -1.16 -12.94
CA LYS A 33 -19.36 0.09 -13.72
C LYS A 33 -19.45 1.32 -12.84
N VAL A 34 -20.29 1.26 -11.79
CA VAL A 34 -20.46 2.38 -10.83
C VAL A 34 -19.19 2.61 -10.05
N TRP A 35 -18.60 1.54 -9.51
CA TRP A 35 -17.35 1.65 -8.78
C TRP A 35 -16.16 2.09 -9.65
N ALA A 36 -16.12 1.73 -10.92
CA ALA A 36 -15.14 2.25 -11.87
C ALA A 36 -15.29 3.77 -12.06
N THR A 37 -16.52 4.28 -12.11
CA THR A 37 -16.79 5.72 -12.18
C THR A 37 -16.36 6.43 -10.89
N LEU A 38 -16.69 5.87 -9.72
CA LEU A 38 -16.23 6.41 -8.44
C LEU A 38 -14.70 6.40 -8.32
N ALA A 39 -14.03 5.33 -8.77
CA ALA A 39 -12.58 5.25 -8.78
C ALA A 39 -11.93 6.38 -9.59
N ARG A 40 -12.54 6.82 -10.69
CA ARG A 40 -12.06 7.96 -11.48
C ARG A 40 -12.17 9.31 -10.74
N LYS A 41 -13.11 9.42 -9.80
CA LYS A 41 -13.27 10.60 -8.93
C LYS A 41 -12.36 10.56 -7.69
N MET A 42 -11.79 9.40 -7.36
CA MET A 42 -10.85 9.24 -6.24
C MET A 42 -9.48 9.84 -6.55
N GLY A 43 -8.93 10.56 -5.58
CA GLY A 43 -7.50 10.90 -5.61
C GLY A 43 -6.62 9.66 -5.34
N PRO A 44 -5.28 9.74 -5.59
CA PRO A 44 -4.36 8.61 -5.44
C PRO A 44 -4.39 7.97 -4.06
N GLN A 45 -4.51 8.78 -3.00
CA GLN A 45 -4.63 8.27 -1.63
C GLN A 45 -5.90 7.43 -1.43
N ALA A 46 -7.04 7.93 -1.89
CA ALA A 46 -8.30 7.20 -1.78
C ALA A 46 -8.29 5.91 -2.60
N LEU A 47 -7.73 5.94 -3.83
CA LEU A 47 -7.54 4.74 -4.65
C LEU A 47 -6.71 3.70 -3.91
N ARG A 48 -5.57 4.09 -3.36
CA ARG A 48 -4.68 3.21 -2.59
C ARG A 48 -5.39 2.57 -1.39
N MET A 49 -6.21 3.33 -0.67
CA MET A 49 -6.93 2.83 0.52
C MET A 49 -8.12 1.93 0.18
N ASN A 50 -8.65 2.03 -1.04
CA ASN A 50 -9.85 1.31 -1.47
C ASN A 50 -9.58 0.13 -2.43
N LEU A 51 -8.34 -0.33 -2.59
CA LEU A 51 -7.99 -1.40 -3.53
C LEU A 51 -8.82 -2.67 -3.33
N ASN A 52 -8.97 -3.14 -2.09
CA ASN A 52 -9.76 -4.32 -1.76
C ASN A 52 -11.27 -4.09 -1.99
N THR A 53 -11.75 -2.87 -1.82
CA THR A 53 -13.14 -2.50 -2.12
C THR A 53 -13.39 -2.52 -3.63
N LEU A 54 -12.48 -1.92 -4.41
CA LEU A 54 -12.55 -1.94 -5.88
C LEU A 54 -12.47 -3.38 -6.43
N LEU A 55 -11.63 -4.22 -5.82
CA LEU A 55 -11.55 -5.63 -6.16
C LEU A 55 -12.89 -6.35 -5.90
N ARG A 56 -13.46 -6.21 -4.69
CA ARG A 56 -14.73 -6.84 -4.30
C ARG A 56 -15.89 -6.42 -5.21
N HIS A 57 -15.88 -5.20 -5.72
CA HIS A 57 -16.90 -4.71 -6.65
C HIS A 57 -16.58 -5.01 -8.12
N GLY A 58 -15.55 -5.83 -8.39
CA GLY A 58 -15.24 -6.34 -9.73
C GLY A 58 -14.64 -5.28 -10.68
N VAL A 59 -14.12 -4.16 -10.18
CA VAL A 59 -13.57 -3.07 -11.02
C VAL A 59 -12.36 -3.51 -11.84
N PHE A 60 -11.62 -4.50 -11.36
CA PHE A 60 -10.43 -5.06 -12.04
C PHE A 60 -10.74 -6.24 -12.95
N GLY A 61 -12.00 -6.43 -13.31
CA GLY A 61 -12.50 -7.58 -14.05
C GLY A 61 -12.99 -8.68 -13.10
N GLN A 62 -13.90 -9.52 -13.58
CA GLN A 62 -14.37 -10.66 -12.78
C GLN A 62 -13.19 -11.57 -12.49
N GLN A 63 -12.99 -11.87 -11.22
CA GLN A 63 -12.23 -13.06 -10.86
C GLN A 63 -12.96 -14.25 -11.46
N ALA A 64 -12.20 -15.08 -12.18
CA ALA A 64 -12.73 -16.35 -12.61
C ALA A 64 -13.33 -17.05 -11.39
N SER A 65 -14.64 -17.28 -11.43
CA SER A 65 -15.28 -18.15 -10.44
C SER A 65 -14.44 -19.43 -10.38
N THR A 66 -14.35 -20.07 -9.22
CA THR A 66 -13.64 -21.33 -8.96
C THR A 66 -14.14 -22.51 -9.86
N SER A 67 -14.90 -22.23 -10.91
CA SER A 67 -15.27 -23.20 -11.94
C SER A 67 -14.08 -23.46 -12.86
N THR A 68 -13.86 -24.71 -13.21
CA THR A 68 -12.82 -25.20 -14.14
C THR A 68 -12.80 -24.41 -15.45
N LEU A 69 -13.97 -23.97 -15.93
CA LEU A 69 -14.14 -23.16 -17.15
C LEU A 69 -13.59 -21.74 -16.98
N GLY A 70 -13.78 -21.12 -15.80
CA GLY A 70 -13.23 -19.80 -15.49
C GLY A 70 -11.71 -19.79 -15.46
N ALA A 71 -11.08 -20.84 -14.91
CA ALA A 71 -9.62 -21.00 -14.89
C ALA A 71 -9.05 -21.15 -16.31
N VAL A 72 -9.74 -21.89 -17.19
CA VAL A 72 -9.33 -22.08 -18.60
C VAL A 72 -9.45 -20.76 -19.38
N LEU A 73 -10.55 -20.01 -19.22
CA LEU A 73 -10.74 -18.72 -19.88
C LEU A 73 -9.70 -17.68 -19.44
N GLN A 74 -9.29 -17.73 -18.19
CA GLN A 74 -8.24 -16.87 -17.65
C GLN A 74 -6.85 -17.24 -18.22
N ALA A 75 -6.55 -18.53 -18.35
CA ALA A 75 -5.30 -19.04 -18.90
C ALA A 75 -5.11 -18.67 -20.38
N VAL A 76 -6.19 -18.58 -21.16
CA VAL A 76 -6.18 -18.15 -22.57
C VAL A 76 -6.41 -16.63 -22.77
N GLY A 77 -6.38 -15.83 -21.69
CA GLY A 77 -6.49 -14.37 -21.77
C GLY A 77 -7.89 -13.83 -22.10
N LEU A 78 -8.92 -14.68 -22.19
CA LEU A 78 -10.30 -14.30 -22.53
C LEU A 78 -11.15 -13.92 -21.29
N GLY A 79 -10.60 -14.00 -20.09
CA GLY A 79 -11.33 -13.79 -18.84
C GLY A 79 -11.40 -12.35 -18.31
N ARG A 80 -10.70 -11.39 -18.95
CA ARG A 80 -10.74 -9.97 -18.56
C ARG A 80 -11.43 -9.15 -19.63
N THR A 81 -12.40 -8.34 -19.22
CA THR A 81 -13.00 -7.35 -20.11
C THR A 81 -11.98 -6.24 -20.39
N GLU A 82 -11.96 -5.66 -21.59
CA GLU A 82 -11.13 -4.50 -21.93
C GLU A 82 -11.29 -3.36 -20.90
N SER A 83 -12.48 -3.17 -20.39
CA SER A 83 -12.80 -2.22 -19.33
C SER A 83 -12.03 -2.49 -18.02
N GLY A 84 -11.84 -3.77 -17.65
CA GLY A 84 -11.07 -4.15 -16.45
C GLY A 84 -9.58 -3.85 -16.59
N ASN A 85 -8.99 -4.16 -17.74
CA ASN A 85 -7.59 -3.84 -18.02
C ASN A 85 -7.34 -2.32 -18.01
N THR A 86 -8.24 -1.54 -18.64
CA THR A 86 -8.15 -0.07 -18.63
C THR A 86 -8.20 0.50 -17.21
N MET A 87 -9.03 -0.07 -16.33
CA MET A 87 -9.11 0.39 -14.93
C MET A 87 -7.90 -0.02 -14.11
N ILE A 88 -7.30 -1.19 -14.36
CA ILE A 88 -6.03 -1.59 -13.73
C ILE A 88 -4.93 -0.59 -14.12
N ASP A 89 -4.84 -0.23 -15.39
CA ASP A 89 -3.86 0.72 -15.91
C ASP A 89 -4.07 2.11 -15.32
N TYR A 90 -5.30 2.58 -15.28
CA TYR A 90 -5.66 3.85 -14.66
C TYR A 90 -5.24 3.91 -13.18
N VAL A 91 -5.66 2.92 -12.40
CA VAL A 91 -5.36 2.88 -10.94
C VAL A 91 -3.86 2.77 -10.69
N ALA A 92 -3.13 1.92 -11.44
CA ALA A 92 -1.69 1.78 -11.31
C ALA A 92 -0.96 3.09 -11.64
N THR A 93 -1.33 3.76 -12.74
CA THR A 93 -0.75 5.04 -13.15
C THR A 93 -1.01 6.13 -12.10
N ARG A 94 -2.25 6.22 -11.61
CA ARG A 94 -2.62 7.23 -10.60
C ARG A 94 -1.92 7.03 -9.27
N ILE A 95 -1.74 5.78 -8.82
CA ILE A 95 -1.02 5.47 -7.57
C ILE A 95 0.46 5.82 -7.67
N ALA A 96 1.08 5.59 -8.83
CA ALA A 96 2.51 5.82 -9.07
C ALA A 96 2.80 7.19 -9.71
N ASP A 97 1.85 8.13 -9.70
CA ASP A 97 2.03 9.49 -10.20
C ASP A 97 2.99 10.27 -9.29
N GLU A 98 4.16 10.59 -9.82
CA GLU A 98 5.24 11.25 -9.06
C GLU A 98 4.82 12.63 -8.55
N SER A 99 4.11 13.40 -9.36
CA SER A 99 3.68 14.76 -9.00
C SER A 99 2.70 14.74 -7.83
N GLU A 100 1.76 13.80 -7.84
CA GLU A 100 0.79 13.59 -6.77
C GLU A 100 1.45 13.08 -5.49
N ILE A 101 2.40 12.14 -5.59
CA ILE A 101 3.16 11.61 -4.44
C ILE A 101 3.94 12.74 -3.77
N ARG A 102 4.66 13.56 -4.54
CA ARG A 102 5.43 14.68 -4.01
C ARG A 102 4.54 15.75 -3.38
N ARG A 103 3.42 16.07 -4.02
CA ARG A 103 2.45 17.06 -3.53
C ARG A 103 1.77 16.60 -2.23
N SER A 104 1.42 15.33 -2.13
CA SER A 104 0.70 14.78 -0.97
C SER A 104 1.58 14.57 0.26
N LYS A 105 2.93 14.68 0.13
CA LYS A 105 3.90 14.45 1.20
C LYS A 105 3.73 13.09 1.91
N GLN A 106 3.20 12.10 1.20
CA GLN A 106 3.06 10.76 1.76
C GLN A 106 4.43 10.09 1.90
N PHE A 107 4.58 9.32 2.98
CA PHE A 107 5.81 8.57 3.27
C PHE A 107 5.75 7.15 2.67
N PRO A 108 6.90 6.51 2.44
CA PRO A 108 6.99 5.16 1.88
C PRO A 108 6.15 4.13 2.60
N TYR A 109 6.08 4.16 3.94
CA TYR A 109 5.34 3.18 4.73
C TYR A 109 3.85 3.11 4.40
N GLN A 110 3.25 4.21 3.95
CA GLN A 110 1.83 4.25 3.59
C GLN A 110 1.52 3.41 2.34
N TYR A 111 2.43 3.37 1.38
CA TYR A 111 2.34 2.54 0.18
C TYR A 111 2.62 1.07 0.50
N PHE A 112 3.59 0.82 1.38
CA PHE A 112 3.89 -0.52 1.84
C PHE A 112 2.74 -1.11 2.67
N ALA A 113 2.11 -0.33 3.56
CA ALA A 113 0.92 -0.75 4.27
C ALA A 113 -0.21 -1.15 3.31
N ALA A 114 -0.41 -0.38 2.23
CA ALA A 114 -1.39 -0.74 1.21
C ALA A 114 -1.02 -2.03 0.47
N TYR A 115 0.27 -2.24 0.17
CA TYR A 115 0.78 -3.46 -0.45
C TYR A 115 0.54 -4.69 0.42
N LEU A 116 0.92 -4.65 1.69
CA LEU A 116 0.75 -5.76 2.63
C LEU A 116 -0.72 -6.11 2.90
N ASN A 117 -1.59 -5.09 2.93
CA ASN A 117 -3.02 -5.27 3.18
C ASN A 117 -3.83 -5.50 1.90
N ALA A 118 -3.22 -5.39 0.72
CA ALA A 118 -3.87 -5.73 -0.53
C ALA A 118 -4.21 -7.23 -0.55
N ASP A 119 -5.42 -7.56 -1.03
CA ASP A 119 -5.83 -8.94 -1.28
C ASP A 119 -4.89 -9.58 -2.31
N ASP A 120 -4.70 -10.91 -2.21
CA ASP A 120 -3.81 -11.64 -3.11
C ASP A 120 -4.24 -11.53 -4.58
N ASN A 121 -5.53 -11.34 -4.80
CA ASN A 121 -6.14 -11.18 -6.12
C ASN A 121 -6.08 -9.75 -6.68
N VAL A 122 -5.56 -8.77 -5.93
CA VAL A 122 -5.27 -7.44 -6.50
C VAL A 122 -4.23 -7.60 -7.61
N PRO A 123 -4.49 -7.04 -8.82
CA PRO A 123 -3.62 -7.24 -9.98
C PRO A 123 -2.16 -6.87 -9.71
N GLN A 124 -1.24 -7.71 -10.19
CA GLN A 124 0.20 -7.52 -9.98
C GLN A 124 0.69 -6.14 -10.45
N LYS A 125 0.12 -5.59 -11.53
CA LYS A 125 0.44 -4.26 -12.03
C LYS A 125 0.19 -3.16 -10.97
N ILE A 126 -0.89 -3.28 -10.19
CA ILE A 126 -1.19 -2.36 -9.08
C ILE A 126 -0.21 -2.57 -7.92
N LYS A 127 0.12 -3.82 -7.58
CA LYS A 127 1.14 -4.14 -6.57
C LYS A 127 2.51 -3.57 -6.95
N THR A 128 2.92 -3.70 -8.20
CA THR A 128 4.15 -3.08 -8.73
C THR A 128 4.10 -1.55 -8.66
N ALA A 129 2.94 -0.94 -8.92
CA ALA A 129 2.76 0.51 -8.81
C ALA A 129 2.91 0.99 -7.35
N LEU A 130 2.45 0.22 -6.36
CA LEU A 130 2.65 0.52 -4.95
C LEU A 130 4.13 0.49 -4.56
N HIS A 131 4.91 -0.49 -5.05
CA HIS A 131 6.37 -0.52 -4.85
C HIS A 131 7.04 0.71 -5.45
N LYS A 132 6.73 1.04 -6.71
CA LYS A 132 7.25 2.23 -7.38
C LYS A 132 6.89 3.52 -6.62
N ALA A 133 5.66 3.62 -6.14
CA ALA A 133 5.21 4.78 -5.37
C ALA A 133 5.96 4.90 -4.03
N ALA A 134 6.27 3.79 -3.36
CA ALA A 134 7.08 3.79 -2.14
C ALA A 134 8.50 4.33 -2.40
N GLU A 135 9.14 3.91 -3.51
CA GLU A 135 10.46 4.43 -3.91
C GLU A 135 10.41 5.95 -4.19
N ILE A 136 9.41 6.42 -4.94
CA ILE A 136 9.23 7.85 -5.23
C ILE A 136 8.99 8.63 -3.92
N ALA A 137 8.22 8.08 -3.00
CA ALA A 137 7.88 8.71 -1.73
C ALA A 137 9.10 8.90 -0.80
N CYS A 138 10.21 8.20 -1.03
CA CYS A 138 11.48 8.49 -0.34
C CYS A 138 11.92 9.94 -0.52
N GLY A 139 11.62 10.54 -1.68
CA GLY A 139 11.90 11.96 -1.92
C GLY A 139 11.14 12.93 -1.01
N ASN A 140 10.13 12.46 -0.27
CA ASN A 140 9.41 13.24 0.73
C ASN A 140 10.06 13.17 2.13
N VAL A 141 11.01 12.26 2.33
CA VAL A 141 11.80 12.16 3.56
C VAL A 141 12.86 13.28 3.53
N PRO A 142 12.97 14.10 4.59
CA PRO A 142 13.94 15.18 4.60
C PRO A 142 15.38 14.64 4.60
N GLU A 143 16.28 15.39 3.98
CA GLU A 143 17.71 15.24 4.21
C GLU A 143 18.08 15.85 5.56
N LEU A 144 18.89 15.13 6.31
CA LEU A 144 19.40 15.58 7.60
C LEU A 144 20.81 16.14 7.42
N PRO A 145 21.21 17.17 8.18
CA PRO A 145 22.55 17.73 8.06
C PRO A 145 23.60 16.74 8.61
N GLY A 146 24.53 16.31 7.77
CA GLY A 146 25.63 15.40 8.11
C GLY A 146 25.23 13.93 8.24
N PRO A 147 26.22 13.07 8.53
CA PRO A 147 25.97 11.64 8.76
C PRO A 147 25.10 11.42 10.00
N VAL A 148 24.18 10.47 9.92
CA VAL A 148 23.20 10.14 10.96
C VAL A 148 23.43 8.72 11.45
N VAL A 149 23.41 8.53 12.76
CA VAL A 149 23.33 7.20 13.37
C VAL A 149 21.85 6.90 13.66
N ILE A 150 21.36 5.82 13.09
CA ILE A 150 19.96 5.39 13.20
C ILE A 150 19.93 4.16 14.11
N GLY A 151 19.59 4.33 15.38
CA GLY A 151 19.29 3.21 16.27
C GLY A 151 17.92 2.63 15.91
N LEU A 152 17.89 1.38 15.46
CA LEU A 152 16.64 0.67 15.10
C LEU A 152 16.32 -0.37 16.16
N ASP A 153 15.29 -0.09 16.95
CA ASP A 153 14.78 -1.07 17.92
C ASP A 153 14.18 -2.28 17.17
N THR A 154 14.77 -3.44 17.39
CA THR A 154 14.37 -4.73 16.84
C THR A 154 13.95 -5.73 17.92
N SER A 155 13.61 -5.24 19.12
CA SER A 155 13.15 -6.06 20.24
C SER A 155 11.86 -6.83 19.92
N GLY A 156 11.58 -7.86 20.71
CA GLY A 156 10.43 -8.74 20.51
C GLY A 156 9.09 -8.00 20.49
N SER A 157 8.94 -6.90 21.26
CA SER A 157 7.73 -6.07 21.27
C SER A 157 7.46 -5.40 19.92
N MET A 158 8.49 -5.12 19.13
CA MET A 158 8.37 -4.53 17.81
C MET A 158 7.73 -5.46 16.77
N SER A 159 7.59 -6.74 17.07
CA SER A 159 6.81 -7.69 16.25
C SER A 159 5.29 -7.51 16.37
N SER A 160 4.81 -6.66 17.27
CA SER A 160 3.38 -6.37 17.45
C SER A 160 2.80 -5.67 16.22
N ALA A 161 1.52 -5.97 15.91
CA ALA A 161 0.80 -5.29 14.84
C ALA A 161 0.63 -3.79 15.15
N VAL A 162 0.89 -2.93 14.15
CA VAL A 162 0.83 -1.46 14.29
C VAL A 162 -0.54 -0.96 14.80
N THR A 163 -1.62 -1.60 14.37
CA THR A 163 -2.99 -1.20 14.78
C THR A 163 -3.46 -1.90 16.05
N GLY A 164 -2.64 -2.80 16.62
CA GLY A 164 -3.04 -3.65 17.73
C GLY A 164 -4.23 -4.57 17.37
N ASN A 165 -4.72 -5.30 18.36
CA ASN A 165 -5.94 -6.12 18.24
C ASN A 165 -7.18 -5.22 18.42
N ARG A 166 -7.64 -4.62 17.35
CA ARG A 166 -8.91 -3.87 17.34
C ARG A 166 -10.04 -4.77 16.88
N GLY A 167 -10.72 -5.45 17.81
CA GLY A 167 -11.99 -6.13 17.55
C GLY A 167 -12.01 -7.06 16.33
N ARG A 168 -13.17 -7.33 15.78
CA ARG A 168 -13.36 -8.26 14.67
C ARG A 168 -12.67 -7.77 13.39
N GLY A 169 -11.46 -8.28 13.11
CA GLY A 169 -10.91 -8.33 11.75
C GLY A 169 -10.13 -7.10 11.25
N ALA A 170 -9.83 -6.10 12.07
CA ALA A 170 -9.10 -4.90 11.64
C ALA A 170 -7.62 -4.92 12.05
N THR A 171 -6.96 -6.06 12.01
CA THR A 171 -5.52 -6.13 12.23
C THR A 171 -4.78 -5.82 10.94
N SER A 172 -3.97 -4.77 10.95
CA SER A 172 -2.96 -4.55 9.91
C SER A 172 -2.01 -5.74 9.89
N LYS A 173 -1.66 -6.24 8.72
CA LYS A 173 -0.57 -7.21 8.56
C LYS A 173 0.80 -6.61 8.87
N MET A 174 0.89 -5.30 9.05
CA MET A 174 2.10 -4.54 9.28
C MET A 174 2.47 -4.53 10.75
N ARG A 175 3.70 -4.88 11.07
CA ARG A 175 4.28 -4.86 12.42
C ARG A 175 4.95 -3.51 12.69
N CYS A 176 5.18 -3.17 13.96
CA CYS A 176 5.91 -1.97 14.34
C CYS A 176 7.32 -1.96 13.74
N ILE A 177 8.02 -3.10 13.73
CA ILE A 177 9.34 -3.23 13.11
C ILE A 177 9.32 -2.94 11.60
N ASP A 178 8.27 -3.32 10.89
CA ASP A 178 8.17 -3.08 9.45
C ASP A 178 8.11 -1.58 9.15
N VAL A 179 7.39 -0.82 9.98
CA VAL A 179 7.33 0.65 9.87
C VAL A 179 8.67 1.27 10.21
N ALA A 180 9.27 0.90 11.35
CA ALA A 180 10.53 1.44 11.80
C ALA A 180 11.67 1.16 10.80
N ALA A 181 11.74 -0.06 10.28
CA ALA A 181 12.71 -0.46 9.26
C ALA A 181 12.54 0.31 7.94
N LEU A 182 11.31 0.61 7.53
CA LEU A 182 11.04 1.45 6.35
C LEU A 182 11.49 2.89 6.56
N PHE A 183 11.29 3.45 7.77
CA PHE A 183 11.82 4.77 8.09
C PHE A 183 13.34 4.77 8.07
N ALA A 184 13.99 3.78 8.69
CA ALA A 184 15.44 3.64 8.66
C ALA A 184 15.99 3.54 7.24
N ALA A 185 15.37 2.69 6.39
CA ALA A 185 15.74 2.55 4.99
C ALA A 185 15.57 3.85 4.19
N ALA A 186 14.48 4.58 4.42
CA ALA A 186 14.21 5.83 3.72
C ALA A 186 15.15 6.96 4.16
N ILE A 187 15.50 7.03 5.45
CA ILE A 187 16.50 7.98 5.97
C ILE A 187 17.88 7.65 5.40
N LEU A 188 18.28 6.37 5.43
CA LEU A 188 19.55 5.90 4.85
C LEU A 188 19.67 6.26 3.37
N ARG A 189 18.59 6.05 2.58
CA ARG A 189 18.53 6.43 1.15
C ARG A 189 18.77 7.93 0.95
N ARG A 190 18.24 8.77 1.83
CA ARG A 190 18.38 10.24 1.74
C ARG A 190 19.69 10.74 2.34
N ASN A 191 20.33 9.95 3.17
CA ASN A 191 21.58 10.27 3.87
C ASN A 191 22.53 9.06 3.74
N PRO A 192 23.20 8.88 2.58
CA PRO A 192 23.96 7.66 2.28
C PRO A 192 25.15 7.41 3.21
N ASP A 193 25.70 8.47 3.82
CA ASP A 193 26.83 8.39 4.77
C ASP A 193 26.39 8.00 6.20
N SER A 194 25.10 7.67 6.37
CA SER A 194 24.52 7.31 7.66
C SER A 194 24.67 5.81 7.93
N VAL A 195 24.58 5.45 9.21
CA VAL A 195 24.68 4.06 9.68
C VAL A 195 23.38 3.67 10.37
N VAL A 196 22.91 2.46 10.08
CA VAL A 196 21.78 1.84 10.79
C VAL A 196 22.32 0.79 11.76
N ILE A 197 21.96 0.91 13.02
CA ILE A 197 22.33 -0.02 14.09
C ILE A 197 21.04 -0.66 14.62
N PRO A 198 20.64 -1.84 14.10
CA PRO A 198 19.59 -2.63 14.72
C PRO A 198 20.05 -3.07 16.11
N PHE A 199 19.15 -3.01 17.09
CA PHE A 199 19.48 -3.44 18.45
C PHE A 199 18.27 -4.06 19.16
N ASP A 200 18.58 -4.97 20.09
CA ASP A 200 17.65 -5.48 21.10
C ASP A 200 18.38 -5.57 22.46
N THR A 201 18.82 -6.76 22.89
CA THR A 201 19.80 -6.98 23.98
C THR A 201 21.24 -6.95 23.47
N SER A 202 21.43 -6.80 22.18
CA SER A 202 22.71 -6.71 21.48
C SER A 202 22.60 -5.68 20.35
N ALA A 203 23.71 -5.05 19.96
CA ALA A 203 23.79 -4.22 18.76
C ALA A 203 24.30 -5.05 17.58
N TYR A 204 23.73 -4.85 16.41
CA TYR A 204 24.05 -5.60 15.20
C TYR A 204 24.72 -4.74 14.14
N ASP A 205 25.78 -5.23 13.51
CA ASP A 205 26.42 -4.59 12.35
C ASP A 205 25.57 -4.89 11.10
N ALA A 206 24.70 -3.95 10.75
CA ALA A 206 23.82 -4.06 9.58
C ALA A 206 24.37 -3.23 8.42
N LYS A 207 25.19 -3.87 7.58
CA LYS A 207 25.68 -3.25 6.34
C LYS A 207 24.59 -3.26 5.28
N MET A 208 24.05 -2.07 4.99
CA MET A 208 23.02 -1.86 3.99
C MET A 208 23.56 -0.95 2.89
N ASP A 209 23.29 -1.29 1.63
CA ASP A 209 23.56 -0.40 0.51
C ASP A 209 22.40 0.61 0.39
N PRO A 210 22.66 1.92 0.48
CA PRO A 210 21.62 2.94 0.31
C PRO A 210 20.94 2.91 -1.07
N ASN A 211 21.56 2.29 -2.07
CA ASN A 211 21.01 2.19 -3.42
C ASN A 211 20.08 0.98 -3.63
N ASP A 212 20.08 0.03 -2.70
CA ASP A 212 19.13 -1.09 -2.73
C ASP A 212 17.68 -0.57 -2.60
N SER A 213 16.71 -1.34 -3.12
CA SER A 213 15.29 -1.03 -2.91
C SER A 213 14.98 -0.84 -1.42
N ILE A 214 14.25 0.24 -1.08
CA ILE A 214 13.90 0.52 0.34
C ILE A 214 13.13 -0.64 0.98
N LEU A 215 12.35 -1.36 0.20
CA LEU A 215 11.61 -2.53 0.69
C LEU A 215 12.59 -3.66 1.01
N SER A 216 13.59 -3.90 0.16
CA SER A 216 14.64 -4.90 0.41
C SER A 216 15.46 -4.57 1.66
N ILE A 217 15.85 -3.31 1.83
CA ILE A 217 16.57 -2.85 3.02
C ILE A 217 15.69 -3.07 4.26
N ALA A 218 14.44 -2.62 4.22
CA ALA A 218 13.51 -2.75 5.34
C ALA A 218 13.24 -4.20 5.72
N GLU A 219 13.04 -5.10 4.75
CA GLU A 219 12.85 -6.53 4.99
C GLU A 219 14.09 -7.20 5.64
N ARG A 220 15.28 -6.76 5.26
CA ARG A 220 16.53 -7.24 5.87
C ARG A 220 16.67 -6.73 7.30
N LEU A 221 16.41 -5.44 7.52
CA LEU A 221 16.46 -4.81 8.84
C LEU A 221 15.44 -5.43 9.81
N ALA A 222 14.26 -5.75 9.34
CA ALA A 222 13.19 -6.35 10.15
C ALA A 222 13.44 -7.81 10.58
N LYS A 223 14.55 -8.40 10.16
CA LYS A 223 14.97 -9.79 10.53
C LYS A 223 15.95 -9.83 11.70
N TYR A 224 16.49 -8.69 12.10
CA TYR A 224 17.39 -8.62 13.24
C TYR A 224 16.64 -8.74 14.57
N GLY A 225 17.33 -9.19 15.61
CA GLY A 225 16.86 -9.13 16.99
C GLY A 225 15.73 -10.08 17.34
N GLY A 226 14.80 -9.61 18.16
CA GLY A 226 13.68 -10.38 18.72
C GLY A 226 13.78 -10.61 20.22
N GLY A 227 14.85 -10.16 20.86
CA GLY A 227 15.09 -10.27 22.30
C GLY A 227 14.44 -9.15 23.13
N GLY A 228 15.04 -8.84 24.27
CA GLY A 228 14.66 -7.71 25.12
C GLY A 228 15.08 -6.38 24.49
N THR A 229 15.10 -5.31 25.27
CA THR A 229 15.47 -3.96 24.79
C THR A 229 16.52 -3.34 25.68
N ASP A 230 17.66 -2.96 25.11
CA ASP A 230 18.68 -2.13 25.74
C ASP A 230 18.96 -0.90 24.88
N CYS A 231 18.33 0.21 25.21
CA CYS A 231 18.43 1.46 24.45
C CYS A 231 19.81 2.17 24.57
N SER A 232 20.73 1.66 25.39
CA SER A 232 22.09 2.23 25.50
C SER A 232 23.04 1.75 24.40
N LEU A 233 22.69 0.65 23.72
CA LEU A 233 23.57 0.00 22.74
C LEU A 233 23.86 0.79 21.46
N PRO A 234 22.94 1.57 20.89
CA PRO A 234 23.23 2.35 19.70
C PRO A 234 23.91 3.69 19.98
N LEU A 235 24.16 4.04 21.24
CA LEU A 235 24.85 5.26 21.67
C LEU A 235 26.35 5.07 21.74
#